data_d8eb20171237a5a8de9ba116a0ffd080
#
_entry.id   d8eb20171237a5a8de9ba116a0ffd080
#
_cell.length_a   1.000
_cell.length_b   1.000
_cell.length_c   1.000
_cell.angle_alpha   90.00
_cell.angle_beta   90.00
_cell.angle_gamma   90.00
#
_symmetry.space_group_name_H-M   'P 1'
#
loop_
_entity.id
_entity.type
_entity.pdbx_description
1 polymer ?
#
loop_
_entity_poly.entity_id
_entity_poly.type
_entity_poly.pdbx_seq_one_letter_code
_entity_poly.pdbx_strand_id
1 'polypeptide(L)'
;MKTESTSALKKAKSRVQSGLLAIGVILMTMACGSSSNTGSSKDLQDFDQLRELVNSREFEIENDWAVPLRLTTINLIGNSNFIRFKGDSVEVFLPYFGVRQSGGGYGASGGIEYEGPAKSLEIAEDMAKNNILIKFEGRQGSEQLQFIITLFPKGNVSTSVNSSERDPISYWGDVRATPPKKK
;
A
#
# COMPACT_ATOMS: atom_id res chain seq x y z
N MET A 1 -13.53 -43.83 -74.25
CA MET A 1 -13.86 -42.44 -73.77
C MET A 1 -14.43 -42.49 -72.37
N LYS A 2 -13.67 -42.83 -71.32
CA LYS A 2 -14.17 -42.92 -69.93
C LYS A 2 -13.09 -42.69 -68.87
N THR A 3 -11.95 -42.08 -69.17
CA THR A 3 -10.80 -41.93 -68.24
C THR A 3 -10.43 -40.49 -67.90
N GLU A 4 -11.02 -39.47 -68.53
CA GLU A 4 -10.68 -38.05 -68.26
C GLU A 4 -11.54 -37.41 -67.15
N SER A 5 -12.72 -37.99 -66.85
CA SER A 5 -13.62 -37.37 -65.84
C SER A 5 -13.19 -37.55 -64.39
N THR A 6 -12.41 -38.61 -64.14
CA THR A 6 -12.01 -38.92 -62.75
C THR A 6 -10.79 -38.13 -62.24
N SER A 7 -9.92 -37.65 -63.17
CA SER A 7 -8.75 -36.87 -62.76
C SER A 7 -9.10 -35.40 -62.35
N ALA A 8 -10.09 -34.83 -63.01
CA ALA A 8 -10.57 -33.46 -62.74
C ALA A 8 -11.26 -33.39 -61.38
N LEU A 9 -12.05 -34.40 -61.00
CA LEU A 9 -12.74 -34.47 -59.69
C LEU A 9 -11.75 -34.66 -58.55
N LYS A 10 -10.67 -35.44 -58.70
CA LYS A 10 -9.64 -35.58 -57.67
C LYS A 10 -8.85 -34.30 -57.46
N LYS A 11 -8.57 -33.51 -58.54
CA LYS A 11 -7.83 -32.24 -58.43
C LYS A 11 -8.66 -31.14 -57.82
N ALA A 12 -9.99 -31.10 -58.05
CA ALA A 12 -10.89 -30.19 -57.40
C ALA A 12 -11.06 -30.47 -55.89
N LYS A 13 -11.16 -31.77 -55.51
CA LYS A 13 -11.29 -32.16 -54.10
C LYS A 13 -10.04 -31.82 -53.28
N SER A 14 -8.84 -31.97 -53.88
CA SER A 14 -7.55 -31.63 -53.24
C SER A 14 -7.39 -30.12 -53.00
N ARG A 15 -7.86 -29.26 -53.91
CA ARG A 15 -7.77 -27.80 -53.77
C ARG A 15 -8.75 -27.24 -52.71
N VAL A 16 -9.93 -27.85 -52.60
CA VAL A 16 -10.92 -27.47 -51.59
C VAL A 16 -10.44 -27.88 -50.18
N GLN A 17 -9.81 -29.06 -50.09
CA GLN A 17 -9.27 -29.55 -48.81
C GLN A 17 -8.08 -28.73 -48.32
N SER A 18 -7.21 -28.26 -49.23
CA SER A 18 -6.10 -27.35 -48.89
C SER A 18 -6.56 -25.95 -48.49
N GLY A 19 -7.64 -25.45 -49.11
CA GLY A 19 -8.25 -24.15 -48.78
C GLY A 19 -8.91 -24.16 -47.39
N LEU A 20 -9.59 -25.22 -47.01
CA LEU A 20 -10.21 -25.38 -45.69
C LEU A 20 -9.16 -25.50 -44.55
N LEU A 21 -8.02 -26.17 -44.81
CA LEU A 21 -6.92 -26.27 -43.86
C LEU A 21 -6.21 -24.93 -43.63
N ALA A 22 -6.07 -24.11 -44.68
CA ALA A 22 -5.46 -22.78 -44.56
C ALA A 22 -6.36 -21.79 -43.82
N ILE A 23 -7.68 -21.87 -43.97
CA ILE A 23 -8.64 -21.03 -43.22
C ILE A 23 -8.71 -21.45 -41.76
N GLY A 24 -8.61 -22.75 -41.47
CA GLY A 24 -8.59 -23.25 -40.08
C GLY A 24 -7.36 -22.81 -39.27
N VAL A 25 -6.19 -22.67 -39.91
CA VAL A 25 -4.96 -22.21 -39.25
C VAL A 25 -4.97 -20.70 -39.00
N ILE A 26 -5.60 -19.91 -39.86
CA ILE A 26 -5.72 -18.45 -39.66
C ILE A 26 -6.68 -18.10 -38.53
N LEU A 27 -7.70 -18.92 -38.27
CA LEU A 27 -8.66 -18.68 -37.18
C LEU A 27 -8.10 -19.04 -35.78
N MET A 28 -7.01 -19.80 -35.68
CA MET A 28 -6.38 -20.15 -34.39
C MET A 28 -5.37 -19.13 -33.89
N THR A 29 -4.98 -18.12 -34.68
CA THR A 29 -3.98 -17.12 -34.26
C THR A 29 -4.57 -15.86 -33.60
N MET A 30 -5.89 -15.74 -33.50
CA MET A 30 -6.56 -14.60 -32.81
C MET A 30 -7.00 -14.88 -31.39
N ALA A 31 -6.60 -16.01 -30.80
CA ALA A 31 -6.79 -16.30 -29.39
C ALA A 31 -5.54 -15.89 -28.55
N CYS A 32 -4.95 -14.72 -28.85
CA CYS A 32 -4.14 -14.02 -27.87
C CYS A 32 -5.10 -13.28 -26.94
N GLY A 33 -5.56 -14.02 -25.93
CA GLY A 33 -6.46 -13.49 -24.92
C GLY A 33 -5.90 -12.23 -24.33
N SER A 34 -6.69 -11.20 -24.36
CA SER A 34 -6.60 -10.05 -23.46
C SER A 34 -6.55 -10.61 -22.05
N SER A 35 -5.37 -10.71 -21.49
CA SER A 35 -5.19 -10.80 -20.05
C SER A 35 -5.77 -9.49 -19.52
N SER A 36 -7.05 -9.49 -19.20
CA SER A 36 -7.73 -8.38 -18.58
C SER A 36 -6.98 -8.04 -17.29
N ASN A 37 -6.34 -6.90 -17.24
CA ASN A 37 -5.81 -6.24 -16.06
C ASN A 37 -6.96 -5.89 -15.08
N THR A 38 -7.69 -6.89 -14.62
CA THR A 38 -8.72 -6.72 -13.59
C THR A 38 -8.09 -6.30 -12.26
N GLY A 39 -6.80 -6.62 -12.04
CA GLY A 39 -6.02 -6.13 -10.91
C GLY A 39 -5.71 -4.63 -11.01
N SER A 40 -5.35 -4.14 -12.18
CA SER A 40 -4.95 -2.75 -12.39
C SER A 40 -6.07 -1.73 -12.16
N SER A 41 -7.31 -2.02 -12.56
CA SER A 41 -8.43 -1.10 -12.33
C SER A 41 -8.85 -1.02 -10.87
N LYS A 42 -8.81 -2.14 -10.14
CA LYS A 42 -9.12 -2.17 -8.72
C LYS A 42 -8.01 -1.49 -7.90
N ASP A 43 -6.75 -1.76 -8.21
CA ASP A 43 -5.62 -1.15 -7.52
C ASP A 43 -5.58 0.38 -7.74
N LEU A 44 -5.99 0.88 -8.90
CA LEU A 44 -6.14 2.32 -9.16
C LEU A 44 -7.29 2.92 -8.35
N GLN A 45 -8.43 2.23 -8.25
CA GLN A 45 -9.57 2.68 -7.44
C GLN A 45 -9.23 2.70 -5.95
N ASP A 46 -8.55 1.67 -5.45
CA ASP A 46 -8.07 1.61 -4.06
C ASP A 46 -7.07 2.75 -3.77
N PHE A 47 -6.22 3.12 -4.73
CA PHE A 47 -5.29 4.24 -4.60
C PHE A 47 -5.99 5.61 -4.59
N ASP A 48 -7.00 5.82 -5.44
CA ASP A 48 -7.78 7.05 -5.46
C ASP A 48 -8.55 7.25 -4.15
N GLN A 49 -9.14 6.19 -3.59
CA GLN A 49 -9.78 6.24 -2.27
C GLN A 49 -8.79 6.58 -1.15
N LEU A 50 -7.59 5.99 -1.20
CA LEU A 50 -6.53 6.31 -0.25
C LEU A 50 -6.10 7.78 -0.36
N ARG A 51 -5.97 8.30 -1.58
CA ARG A 51 -5.65 9.72 -1.84
C ARG A 51 -6.72 10.65 -1.27
N GLU A 52 -7.99 10.34 -1.49
CA GLU A 52 -9.10 11.12 -0.92
C GLU A 52 -9.06 11.13 0.61
N LEU A 53 -8.81 9.97 1.22
CA LEU A 53 -8.69 9.84 2.67
C LEU A 53 -7.54 10.69 3.22
N VAL A 54 -6.36 10.64 2.61
CA VAL A 54 -5.19 11.44 3.04
C VAL A 54 -5.44 12.93 2.83
N ASN A 55 -6.07 13.32 1.72
CA ASN A 55 -6.40 14.71 1.43
C ASN A 55 -7.45 15.29 2.38
N SER A 56 -8.32 14.46 2.94
CA SER A 56 -9.30 14.90 3.97
C SER A 56 -8.63 15.39 5.25
N ARG A 57 -7.39 14.94 5.54
CA ARG A 57 -6.68 15.19 6.80
C ARG A 57 -7.44 14.72 8.07
N GLU A 58 -8.38 13.81 7.89
CA GLU A 58 -9.22 13.27 8.96
C GLU A 58 -9.13 11.74 8.94
N PHE A 59 -7.99 11.20 9.36
CA PHE A 59 -7.73 9.75 9.34
C PHE A 59 -6.91 9.30 10.55
N GLU A 60 -6.97 8.02 10.82
CA GLU A 60 -6.28 7.36 11.92
C GLU A 60 -5.55 6.11 11.40
N ILE A 61 -4.33 5.93 11.87
CA ILE A 61 -3.54 4.73 11.67
C ILE A 61 -3.52 3.97 12.98
N GLU A 62 -3.91 2.70 12.96
CA GLU A 62 -3.76 1.76 14.07
C GLU A 62 -2.75 0.70 13.66
N ASN A 63 -1.82 0.36 14.55
CA ASN A 63 -0.76 -0.57 14.22
C ASN A 63 -0.99 -1.91 14.91
N ASP A 64 -0.83 -2.99 14.16
CA ASP A 64 -0.93 -4.36 14.64
C ASP A 64 0.40 -4.92 15.11
N TRP A 65 1.50 -4.34 14.63
CA TRP A 65 2.85 -4.83 14.88
C TRP A 65 3.84 -3.69 15.14
N ALA A 66 4.71 -3.89 16.14
CA ALA A 66 5.91 -3.10 16.34
C ALA A 66 7.15 -3.92 15.94
N VAL A 67 8.08 -3.27 15.25
CA VAL A 67 9.31 -3.85 14.72
C VAL A 67 10.50 -3.05 15.28
N PRO A 68 10.96 -3.35 16.49
CA PRO A 68 12.11 -2.69 17.10
C PRO A 68 13.40 -3.07 16.38
N LEU A 69 14.41 -2.19 16.42
CA LEU A 69 15.70 -2.40 15.76
C LEU A 69 16.43 -3.68 16.21
N ARG A 70 16.32 -4.04 17.49
CA ARG A 70 17.14 -5.12 18.12
C ARG A 70 16.32 -6.25 18.72
N LEU A 71 15.00 -6.23 18.60
CA LEU A 71 14.11 -7.24 19.16
C LEU A 71 13.29 -7.90 18.06
N THR A 72 12.64 -8.99 18.40
CA THR A 72 11.65 -9.62 17.52
C THR A 72 10.42 -8.73 17.36
N THR A 73 9.68 -8.92 16.27
CA THR A 73 8.39 -8.26 16.03
C THR A 73 7.41 -8.55 17.16
N ILE A 74 6.72 -7.50 17.62
CA ILE A 74 5.80 -7.53 18.77
C ILE A 74 4.39 -7.28 18.27
N ASN A 75 3.46 -8.14 18.67
CA ASN A 75 2.04 -8.00 18.36
C ASN A 75 1.42 -6.91 19.24
N LEU A 76 0.68 -5.98 18.62
CA LEU A 76 -0.01 -4.86 19.27
C LEU A 76 -1.52 -5.00 19.25
N ILE A 77 -2.08 -6.05 18.64
CA ILE A 77 -3.54 -6.25 18.55
C ILE A 77 -4.13 -6.28 19.95
N GLY A 78 -5.10 -5.39 20.19
CA GLY A 78 -5.72 -5.22 21.52
C GLY A 78 -5.01 -4.23 22.44
N ASN A 79 -3.84 -3.72 22.04
CA ASN A 79 -3.16 -2.62 22.74
C ASN A 79 -3.48 -1.30 22.05
N SER A 80 -4.03 -0.33 22.78
CA SER A 80 -4.32 0.99 22.22
C SER A 80 -3.06 1.63 21.66
N ASN A 81 -3.07 1.94 20.39
CA ASN A 81 -2.02 2.70 19.73
C ASN A 81 -2.59 3.36 18.47
N PHE A 82 -2.15 4.57 18.18
CA PHE A 82 -2.64 5.28 17.01
C PHE A 82 -1.74 6.44 16.58
N ILE A 83 -1.85 6.82 15.31
CA ILE A 83 -1.44 8.12 14.76
C ILE A 83 -2.70 8.71 14.11
N ARG A 84 -3.21 9.81 14.65
CA ARG A 84 -4.46 10.42 14.20
C ARG A 84 -4.21 11.82 13.68
N PHE A 85 -4.59 12.04 12.43
CA PHE A 85 -4.59 13.36 11.81
C PHE A 85 -5.94 14.05 11.99
N LYS A 86 -5.91 15.35 12.32
CA LYS A 86 -7.06 16.23 12.48
C LYS A 86 -6.71 17.58 11.87
N GLY A 87 -6.94 17.74 10.57
CA GLY A 87 -6.46 18.91 9.83
C GLY A 87 -4.93 18.98 9.83
N ASP A 88 -4.37 20.07 10.34
CA ASP A 88 -2.92 20.27 10.42
C ASP A 88 -2.30 19.78 11.74
N SER A 89 -3.11 19.20 12.63
CA SER A 89 -2.66 18.63 13.90
C SER A 89 -2.60 17.12 13.83
N VAL A 90 -1.67 16.56 14.58
CA VAL A 90 -1.49 15.12 14.72
C VAL A 90 -1.43 14.74 16.19
N GLU A 91 -2.08 13.65 16.54
CA GLU A 91 -2.04 13.02 17.85
C GLU A 91 -1.40 11.62 17.68
N VAL A 92 -0.34 11.35 18.41
CA VAL A 92 0.44 10.12 18.34
C VAL A 92 0.46 9.46 19.70
N PHE A 93 0.12 8.18 19.75
CA PHE A 93 0.25 7.33 20.92
C PHE A 93 0.75 5.95 20.46
N LEU A 94 2.04 5.70 20.61
CA LEU A 94 2.69 4.46 20.17
C LEU A 94 3.48 3.80 21.31
N PRO A 95 3.29 2.51 21.58
CA PRO A 95 4.14 1.78 22.51
C PRO A 95 5.56 1.66 21.92
N TYR A 96 6.56 1.87 22.76
CA TYR A 96 7.96 1.80 22.35
C TYR A 96 8.67 0.60 23.00
N PHE A 97 9.40 -0.14 22.18
CA PHE A 97 10.18 -1.30 22.58
C PHE A 97 11.59 -1.15 22.03
N GLY A 98 12.50 -0.67 22.84
CA GLY A 98 13.88 -0.44 22.43
C GLY A 98 14.70 0.21 23.52
N VAL A 99 15.94 0.55 23.18
CA VAL A 99 16.86 1.22 24.09
C VAL A 99 16.67 2.73 24.00
N ARG A 100 16.51 3.38 25.15
CA ARG A 100 16.57 4.83 25.28
C ARG A 100 17.99 5.22 25.66
N GLN A 101 18.61 6.08 24.86
CA GLN A 101 20.02 6.47 25.03
C GLN A 101 20.18 7.69 25.94
N SER A 102 19.15 8.55 26.03
CA SER A 102 19.14 9.76 26.88
C SER A 102 17.71 10.17 27.23
N GLY A 103 17.53 11.15 28.13
CA GLY A 103 16.24 11.79 28.39
C GLY A 103 15.24 11.00 29.26
N GLY A 104 15.57 9.82 29.76
CA GLY A 104 14.71 8.97 30.59
C GLY A 104 14.69 9.40 32.07
N GLY A 105 14.07 10.54 32.40
CA GLY A 105 13.83 10.94 33.78
C GLY A 105 12.76 10.09 34.48
N TYR A 106 12.70 10.15 35.82
CA TYR A 106 11.66 9.51 36.63
C TYR A 106 10.26 10.02 36.16
N GLY A 107 9.38 9.09 35.75
CA GLY A 107 8.03 9.43 35.28
C GLY A 107 7.89 9.70 33.78
N ALA A 108 8.95 9.54 32.98
CA ALA A 108 8.82 9.57 31.52
C ALA A 108 7.96 8.40 31.04
N SER A 109 6.95 8.66 30.20
CA SER A 109 6.17 7.58 29.57
C SER A 109 7.09 6.68 28.76
N GLY A 110 6.88 5.38 28.84
CA GLY A 110 7.64 4.40 28.05
C GLY A 110 7.35 4.51 26.53
N GLY A 111 6.24 5.15 26.14
CA GLY A 111 5.76 5.27 24.78
C GLY A 111 6.31 6.48 24.01
N ILE A 112 5.94 6.57 22.73
CA ILE A 112 6.11 7.74 21.89
C ILE A 112 4.76 8.46 21.87
N GLU A 113 4.72 9.64 22.50
CA GLU A 113 3.52 10.44 22.61
C GLU A 113 3.78 11.84 22.06
N TYR A 114 2.89 12.29 21.19
CA TYR A 114 2.95 13.63 20.62
C TYR A 114 1.54 14.12 20.32
N GLU A 115 1.25 15.35 20.70
CA GLU A 115 0.04 16.06 20.29
C GLU A 115 0.42 17.49 19.90
N GLY A 116 0.05 17.89 18.68
CA GLY A 116 0.35 19.22 18.17
C GLY A 116 0.38 19.29 16.65
N PRO A 117 0.86 20.41 16.08
CA PRO A 117 0.94 20.59 14.65
C PRO A 117 1.93 19.59 14.03
N ALA A 118 1.59 19.02 12.88
CA ALA A 118 2.51 18.22 12.08
C ALA A 118 3.56 19.16 11.45
N LYS A 119 4.71 19.34 12.12
CA LYS A 119 5.76 20.24 11.65
C LYS A 119 6.45 19.62 10.42
N SER A 120 6.87 20.49 9.48
CA SER A 120 7.56 20.08 8.25
C SER A 120 6.76 19.01 7.48
N LEU A 121 5.42 19.10 7.50
CA LEU A 121 4.57 18.10 6.87
C LEU A 121 4.78 18.06 5.37
N GLU A 122 5.22 16.91 4.89
CA GLU A 122 5.38 16.60 3.47
C GLU A 122 4.48 15.40 3.13
N ILE A 123 3.68 15.54 2.08
CA ILE A 123 2.88 14.45 1.52
C ILE A 123 3.26 14.33 0.05
N ALA A 124 3.76 13.17 -0.34
CA ALA A 124 4.21 12.87 -1.70
C ALA A 124 3.55 11.58 -2.21
N GLU A 125 3.05 11.63 -3.44
CA GLU A 125 2.51 10.48 -4.14
C GLU A 125 3.58 9.84 -5.03
N ASP A 126 3.83 8.54 -4.89
CA ASP A 126 4.68 7.77 -5.78
C ASP A 126 3.80 6.88 -6.67
N MET A 127 3.45 7.40 -7.84
CA MET A 127 2.61 6.69 -8.81
C MET A 127 3.27 5.41 -9.34
N ALA A 128 4.61 5.36 -9.40
CA ALA A 128 5.34 4.19 -9.88
C ALA A 128 5.27 3.02 -8.88
N LYS A 129 5.28 3.34 -7.59
CA LYS A 129 5.15 2.36 -6.49
C LYS A 129 3.73 2.24 -5.96
N ASN A 130 2.83 3.07 -6.46
CA ASN A 130 1.43 3.09 -6.05
C ASN A 130 1.27 3.26 -4.53
N ASN A 131 1.96 4.26 -3.94
CA ASN A 131 1.90 4.56 -2.52
C ASN A 131 1.91 6.06 -2.25
N ILE A 132 1.53 6.44 -1.02
CA ILE A 132 1.61 7.81 -0.52
C ILE A 132 2.59 7.85 0.65
N LEU A 133 3.56 8.74 0.58
CA LEU A 133 4.54 8.99 1.62
C LEU A 133 4.15 10.24 2.40
N ILE A 134 4.05 10.11 3.73
CA ILE A 134 3.83 11.23 4.65
C ILE A 134 5.05 11.33 5.56
N LYS A 135 5.61 12.53 5.67
CA LYS A 135 6.67 12.84 6.64
C LYS A 135 6.26 14.02 7.48
N PHE A 136 6.52 13.96 8.75
CA PHE A 136 6.38 15.10 9.65
C PHE A 136 7.31 14.97 10.85
N GLU A 137 7.46 16.07 11.57
CA GLU A 137 8.26 16.15 12.78
C GLU A 137 7.39 16.54 13.98
N GLY A 138 7.75 16.00 15.14
CA GLY A 138 7.16 16.33 16.42
C GLY A 138 8.23 16.51 17.49
N ARG A 139 7.83 16.95 18.68
CA ARG A 139 8.72 17.08 19.83
C ARG A 139 8.00 16.66 21.10
N GLN A 140 8.63 15.76 21.84
CA GLN A 140 8.16 15.32 23.16
C GLN A 140 9.21 15.73 24.22
N GLY A 141 8.98 16.85 24.91
CA GLY A 141 9.99 17.45 25.80
C GLY A 141 11.24 17.88 25.03
N SER A 142 12.40 17.31 25.38
CA SER A 142 13.67 17.51 24.66
C SER A 142 13.80 16.68 23.40
N GLU A 143 13.07 15.54 23.33
CA GLU A 143 13.16 14.55 22.28
C GLU A 143 12.57 15.07 20.97
N GLN A 144 13.36 15.00 19.90
CA GLN A 144 12.89 15.27 18.53
C GLN A 144 12.46 13.95 17.90
N LEU A 145 11.30 13.96 17.28
CA LEU A 145 10.69 12.80 16.64
C LEU A 145 10.49 13.10 15.16
N GLN A 146 10.91 12.19 14.29
CA GLN A 146 10.65 12.21 12.86
C GLN A 146 9.82 11.00 12.49
N PHE A 147 8.68 11.24 11.87
CA PHE A 147 7.76 10.21 11.41
C PHE A 147 7.84 10.09 9.88
N ILE A 148 7.99 8.87 9.39
CA ILE A 148 7.97 8.51 7.98
C ILE A 148 6.91 7.43 7.80
N ILE A 149 5.82 7.76 7.13
CA ILE A 149 4.66 6.89 6.97
C ILE A 149 4.47 6.60 5.50
N THR A 150 4.42 5.33 5.13
CA THR A 150 4.11 4.89 3.78
C THR A 150 2.76 4.18 3.80
N LEU A 151 1.82 4.71 3.03
CA LEU A 151 0.48 4.15 2.88
C LEU A 151 0.39 3.45 1.52
N PHE A 152 -0.15 2.24 1.53
CA PHE A 152 -0.33 1.42 0.35
C PHE A 152 -1.81 1.30 -0.03
N PRO A 153 -2.14 0.99 -1.29
CA PRO A 153 -3.50 0.64 -1.67
C PRO A 153 -4.08 -0.43 -0.73
N LYS A 154 -5.38 -0.39 -0.49
CA LYS A 154 -6.10 -1.26 0.47
C LYS A 154 -5.89 -0.89 1.94
N GLY A 155 -5.19 0.21 2.22
CA GLY A 155 -5.11 0.76 3.57
C GLY A 155 -3.93 0.28 4.43
N ASN A 156 -3.12 -0.66 3.95
CA ASN A 156 -1.93 -1.08 4.71
C ASN A 156 -0.94 0.07 4.91
N VAL A 157 -0.30 0.10 6.06
CA VAL A 157 0.62 1.19 6.45
C VAL A 157 1.91 0.64 7.03
N SER A 158 3.02 1.29 6.66
CA SER A 158 4.30 1.15 7.34
C SER A 158 4.70 2.50 7.91
N THR A 159 4.93 2.57 9.22
CA THR A 159 5.40 3.75 9.92
C THR A 159 6.81 3.51 10.46
N SER A 160 7.74 4.42 10.20
CA SER A 160 9.06 4.44 10.82
C SER A 160 9.20 5.70 11.68
N VAL A 161 9.69 5.54 12.90
CA VAL A 161 9.91 6.64 13.83
C VAL A 161 11.39 6.69 14.18
N ASN A 162 12.02 7.83 13.89
CA ASN A 162 13.37 8.17 14.31
C ASN A 162 13.30 9.15 15.48
N SER A 163 14.13 8.95 16.47
CA SER A 163 14.20 9.79 17.66
C SER A 163 15.62 10.26 17.90
N SER A 164 15.75 11.45 18.49
CA SER A 164 17.05 11.94 18.99
C SER A 164 17.54 11.24 20.26
N GLU A 165 16.67 10.50 20.95
CA GLU A 165 16.95 9.92 22.28
C GLU A 165 16.77 8.40 22.35
N ARG A 166 16.19 7.76 21.32
CA ARG A 166 15.85 6.33 21.27
C ARG A 166 16.33 5.66 20.00
N ASP A 167 16.53 4.36 20.06
CA ASP A 167 16.71 3.56 18.85
C ASP A 167 15.50 3.69 17.93
N PRO A 168 15.68 3.68 16.59
CA PRO A 168 14.56 3.73 15.67
C PRO A 168 13.66 2.50 15.80
N ILE A 169 12.37 2.71 15.55
CA ILE A 169 11.36 1.66 15.59
C ILE A 169 10.42 1.83 14.40
N SER A 170 9.94 0.72 13.85
CA SER A 170 8.92 0.71 12.83
C SER A 170 7.64 0.02 13.31
N TYR A 171 6.53 0.33 12.65
CA TYR A 171 5.21 -0.24 12.93
C TYR A 171 4.53 -0.63 11.64
N TRP A 172 3.70 -1.65 11.67
CA TRP A 172 2.84 -2.06 10.57
C TRP A 172 1.40 -2.14 11.05
N GLY A 173 0.49 -1.62 10.24
CA GLY A 173 -0.93 -1.59 10.54
C GLY A 173 -1.75 -1.09 9.38
N ASP A 174 -2.89 -0.49 9.68
CA ASP A 174 -3.86 -0.05 8.70
C ASP A 174 -4.31 1.39 8.94
N VAL A 175 -4.69 2.09 7.86
CA VAL A 175 -5.30 3.42 7.89
C VAL A 175 -6.80 3.32 7.72
N ARG A 176 -7.53 4.16 8.46
CA ARG A 176 -8.99 4.31 8.36
C ARG A 176 -9.41 5.76 8.54
N ALA A 177 -10.60 6.10 8.07
CA ALA A 177 -11.20 7.38 8.40
C ALA A 177 -11.39 7.52 9.91
N THR A 178 -11.15 8.70 10.47
CA THR A 178 -11.37 8.94 11.89
C THR A 178 -12.84 8.69 12.23
N PRO A 179 -13.15 7.87 13.24
CA PRO A 179 -14.54 7.65 13.63
C PRO A 179 -15.17 8.97 14.11
N PRO A 180 -16.44 9.23 13.75
CA PRO A 180 -17.12 10.44 14.20
C PRO A 180 -17.15 10.49 15.72
N LYS A 181 -16.88 11.68 16.30
CA LYS A 181 -17.00 11.88 17.75
C LYS A 181 -18.38 11.46 18.20
N LYS A 182 -18.50 10.46 19.05
CA LYS A 182 -19.75 10.19 19.77
C LYS A 182 -20.05 11.43 20.61
N LYS A 183 -21.19 12.08 20.31
CA LYS A 183 -21.75 13.17 21.14
C LYS A 183 -22.20 12.61 22.48
#